data_ef66e0017053eb77bde3dd7a5925eea4
#
_entry.id   ef66e0017053eb77bde3dd7a5925eea4
#
_cell.length_a   1.000
_cell.length_b   1.000
_cell.length_c   1.000
_cell.angle_alpha   90.00
_cell.angle_beta   90.00
_cell.angle_gamma   90.00
#
_symmetry.space_group_name_H-M   'P 1'
#
loop_
_entity.id
_entity.type
_entity.pdbx_description
1 polymer ?
#
loop_
_entity_poly.entity_id
_entity_poly.type
_entity_poly.pdbx_seq_one_letter_code
_entity_poly.pdbx_strand_id
1 'polypeptide(L)' 'MNMSTTEKMLQGLFKQMGADELQSQRMSSQLLKRANQVAKEESISEEEALKKLLQKIIEGQK' A
#
# COMPACT_ATOMS: atom_id res chain seq x y z
N MET A 1 12.90 -3.96 5.96
CA MET A 1 12.53 -3.64 4.58
C MET A 1 12.60 -2.13 4.37
N ASN A 2 13.19 -1.68 3.27
CA ASN A 2 13.33 -0.26 2.97
C ASN A 2 11.99 0.28 2.45
N MET A 3 11.55 1.42 2.99
CA MET A 3 10.30 2.07 2.55
C MET A 3 10.31 2.39 1.05
N SER A 4 11.46 2.79 0.51
CA SER A 4 11.57 3.06 -0.92
C SER A 4 11.28 1.83 -1.77
N THR A 5 11.77 0.67 -1.35
CA THR A 5 11.53 -0.59 -2.05
C THR A 5 10.05 -0.95 -1.99
N THR A 6 9.44 -0.81 -0.81
CA THR A 6 8.02 -1.08 -0.62
C THR A 6 7.16 -0.16 -1.49
N GLU A 7 7.51 1.13 -1.55
CA GLU A 7 6.79 2.08 -2.38
C GLU A 7 6.86 1.72 -3.86
N LYS A 8 8.04 1.33 -4.34
CA LYS A 8 8.20 0.91 -5.74
C LYS A 8 7.38 -0.33 -6.06
N MET A 9 7.32 -1.28 -5.14
CA MET A 9 6.51 -2.48 -5.32
C MET A 9 5.03 -2.13 -5.42
N LEU A 10 4.56 -1.23 -4.58
CA LEU A 10 3.17 -0.77 -4.62
C LEU A 10 2.86 -0.03 -5.91
N GLN A 11 3.78 0.82 -6.36
CA GLN A 11 3.61 1.52 -7.64
C GLN A 11 3.46 0.54 -8.79
N GLY A 12 4.30 -0.50 -8.81
CA GLY A 12 4.21 -1.55 -9.82
C GLY A 12 2.87 -2.26 -9.79
N LEU A 13 2.38 -2.57 -8.60
CA LEU A 13 1.09 -3.22 -8.43
C LEU A 13 -0.05 -2.36 -8.96
N PHE A 14 -0.06 -1.07 -8.60
CA PHE A 14 -1.12 -0.18 -9.05
C PHE A 14 -1.08 0.07 -10.56
N LYS A 15 0.13 0.10 -11.14
CA LYS A 15 0.24 0.20 -12.60
C LYS A 15 -0.36 -1.02 -13.30
N GLN A 16 -0.15 -2.21 -12.74
CA GLN A 16 -0.77 -3.42 -13.28
C GLN A 16 -2.29 -3.37 -13.18
N MET A 17 -2.81 -2.66 -12.20
CA MET A 17 -4.24 -2.47 -12.02
C MET A 17 -4.82 -1.38 -12.90
N GLY A 18 -4.00 -0.72 -13.71
CA GLY A 18 -4.46 0.28 -14.67
C GLY A 18 -4.19 1.72 -14.31
N ALA A 19 -3.53 1.99 -13.18
CA ALA A 19 -3.20 3.35 -12.78
C ALA A 19 -2.00 3.88 -13.58
N ASP A 20 -2.01 5.18 -13.89
CA ASP A 20 -0.85 5.81 -14.52
C ASP A 20 0.25 6.06 -13.48
N GLU A 21 1.39 6.58 -13.92
CA GLU A 21 2.55 6.75 -13.05
C GLU A 21 2.27 7.70 -11.89
N LEU A 22 1.69 8.85 -12.16
CA LEU A 22 1.39 9.84 -11.12
C LEU A 22 0.36 9.30 -10.14
N GLN A 23 -0.67 8.66 -10.65
CA GLN A 23 -1.72 8.07 -9.83
C GLN A 23 -1.15 6.94 -8.96
N SER A 24 -0.28 6.12 -9.53
CA SER A 24 0.38 5.04 -8.79
C SER A 24 1.22 5.57 -7.63
N GLN A 25 1.94 6.67 -7.87
CA GLN A 25 2.74 7.31 -6.82
C GLN A 25 1.87 7.83 -5.69
N ARG A 26 0.78 8.51 -6.02
CA ARG A 26 -0.14 9.06 -5.02
C ARG A 26 -0.80 7.96 -4.20
N MET A 27 -1.28 6.92 -4.87
CA MET A 27 -1.94 5.80 -4.20
C MET A 27 -0.97 5.07 -3.27
N SER A 28 0.26 4.85 -3.72
CA SER A 28 1.28 4.19 -2.91
C SER A 28 1.62 5.00 -1.66
N SER A 29 1.78 6.31 -1.83
CA SER A 29 2.08 7.21 -0.71
C SER A 29 0.96 7.23 0.32
N GLN A 30 -0.28 7.32 -0.15
CA GLN A 30 -1.45 7.32 0.74
C GLN A 30 -1.60 5.99 1.47
N LEU A 31 -1.35 4.89 0.77
CA LEU A 31 -1.44 3.56 1.36
C LEU A 31 -0.41 3.37 2.46
N LEU A 32 0.82 3.84 2.22
CA LEU A 32 1.88 3.75 3.23
C LEU A 32 1.57 4.59 4.47
N LYS A 33 1.02 5.78 4.28
CA LYS A 33 0.58 6.61 5.42
C LYS A 33 -0.48 5.91 6.23
N ARG A 34 -1.45 5.31 5.57
CA ARG A 34 -2.52 4.60 6.25
C ARG A 34 -1.99 3.36 6.97
N ALA A 35 -1.06 2.64 6.34
CA ALA A 35 -0.45 1.47 6.97
C ALA A 35 0.29 1.86 8.24
N ASN A 36 1.01 2.97 8.23
CA ASN A 36 1.69 3.48 9.41
C ASN A 36 0.69 3.78 10.53
N GLN A 37 -0.43 4.44 10.19
CA GLN A 37 -1.46 4.78 11.15
C GLN A 37 -2.11 3.53 11.76
N VAL A 38 -2.48 2.57 10.91
CA VAL A 38 -3.10 1.32 11.34
C VAL A 38 -2.14 0.53 12.22
N ALA A 39 -0.86 0.50 11.86
CA ALA A 39 0.16 -0.19 12.65
C ALA A 39 0.20 0.34 14.08
N LYS A 40 0.15 1.66 14.24
CA LYS A 40 0.15 2.28 15.56
C LYS A 40 -1.14 2.01 16.32
N GLU A 41 -2.28 2.10 15.65
CA GLU A 41 -3.58 1.90 16.29
C GLU A 41 -3.78 0.46 16.75
N GLU A 42 -3.33 -0.51 15.96
CA GLU A 42 -3.53 -1.93 16.26
C GLU A 42 -2.32 -2.59 16.90
N SER A 43 -1.25 -1.84 17.13
CA SER A 43 -0.01 -2.35 17.72
C SER A 43 0.59 -3.51 16.92
N ILE A 44 0.57 -3.38 15.60
CA ILE A 44 1.16 -4.35 14.68
C ILE A 44 2.26 -3.66 13.87
N SER A 45 3.04 -4.44 13.12
CA SER A 45 4.08 -3.88 12.26
C SER A 45 3.46 -3.17 11.05
N GLU A 46 4.20 -2.23 10.46
CA GLU A 46 3.76 -1.56 9.24
C GLU A 46 3.55 -2.56 8.09
N GLU A 47 4.42 -3.55 8.02
CA GLU A 47 4.33 -4.60 7.01
C GLU A 47 3.03 -5.37 7.14
N GLU A 48 2.65 -5.73 8.36
CA GLU A 48 1.42 -6.45 8.62
C GLU A 48 0.20 -5.59 8.33
N ALA A 49 0.24 -4.31 8.72
CA ALA A 49 -0.83 -3.38 8.40
C ALA A 49 -0.99 -3.21 6.89
N LEU A 50 0.12 -3.13 6.17
CA LEU A 50 0.12 -3.01 4.72
C LEU A 50 -0.53 -4.22 4.06
N LYS A 51 -0.21 -5.42 4.54
CA LYS A 51 -0.81 -6.65 4.03
C LYS A 51 -2.33 -6.63 4.20
N LYS A 52 -2.82 -6.20 5.34
CA LYS A 52 -4.25 -6.11 5.59
C LYS A 52 -4.93 -5.14 4.63
N LEU A 53 -4.32 -3.99 4.40
CA LEU A 53 -4.88 -2.99 3.49
C LEU A 53 -4.89 -3.48 2.05
N LEU A 54 -3.80 -4.11 1.62
CA LEU A 54 -3.72 -4.66 0.27
C LEU A 54 -4.76 -5.76 0.05
N GLN A 55 -4.96 -6.60 1.05
CA GLN A 55 -5.96 -7.66 0.97
C GLN A 55 -7.36 -7.08 0.74
N LYS A 56 -7.70 -6.01 1.45
CA LYS A 56 -8.98 -5.35 1.26
C LYS A 56 -9.15 -4.77 -0.14
N ILE A 57 -8.08 -4.20 -0.68
CA ILE A 57 -8.10 -3.64 -2.04
C ILE A 57 -8.33 -4.75 -3.05
N ILE A 58 -7.61 -5.85 -2.92
CA ILE A 58 -7.73 -6.98 -3.83
C ILE A 58 -9.13 -7.60 -3.76
N GLU A 59 -9.66 -7.77 -2.56
CA GLU A 59 -11.01 -8.31 -2.37
C GLU A 59 -12.08 -7.39 -2.94
N GLY A 60 -11.87 -6.09 -2.85
CA GLY A 60 -12.82 -5.12 -3.37
C GLY A 60 -12.92 -5.09 -4.89
N GLN A 61 -11.99 -5.74 -5.58
CA GLN A 61 -11.97 -5.74 -7.04
C GLN A 61 -12.61 -6.97 -7.67
N LYS A 62 -13.13 -7.85 -6.88
CA LYS A 62 -13.80 -9.05 -7.40
C LYS A 62 -15.13 -8.73 -8.06
#